data_46cc132b374cfa374f2f2db902d2dcf0
#
_entry.id   46cc132b374cfa374f2f2db902d2dcf0
#
_cell.length_a   1.000
_cell.length_b   1.000
_cell.length_c   1.000
_cell.angle_alpha   90.00
_cell.angle_beta   90.00
_cell.angle_gamma   90.00
#
_symmetry.space_group_name_H-M   'P 1'
#
loop_
_entity.id
_entity.type
_entity.pdbx_description
1 polymer ?
#
loop_
_entity_poly.entity_id
_entity_poly.type
_entity_poly.pdbx_seq_one_letter_code
_entity_poly.pdbx_strand_id
1 'polypeptide(L)'
;MMRHLLSFFLLLLVTACGTNKVELLIPQEPDYSNASQWIFSQRDSTGHGADFFYIVSTETADWTDSVSGSICHFANTYNAEICRNMTGEMKGVDHLLNAHCNYYAPYYRQVTMDTWANDSLGAVCFQTAMSDVRRAFRYYLEHYNNGRPIVLAGFSQGAMAAKQLLKEMPDSVMQRIVATYLFGYYVTQEELDNYKNLQPAMSETDTGVIICYNSVKDAECAHSTDGHENAVCINPVNWRTDSVPATVLTVGSPWKPAAEQPIDTLTVHIDPATNFLFVSGYTGNDHVLPLMGCEGNYHSREIWFYRESLRQNIDRRQAAFRSR
;
A
#
# COMPACT_ATOMS: atom_id res chain seq x y z
N MET A 1 35.13 -27.48 -70.25
CA MET A 1 34.98 -27.93 -68.87
C MET A 1 34.44 -26.74 -68.07
N MET A 2 33.10 -26.67 -67.93
CA MET A 2 32.46 -25.58 -67.20
C MET A 2 31.83 -26.17 -65.90
N ARG A 3 32.32 -25.70 -64.76
CA ARG A 3 31.84 -26.07 -63.40
C ARG A 3 30.70 -25.11 -63.06
N HIS A 4 29.47 -25.67 -62.95
CA HIS A 4 28.33 -24.95 -62.40
C HIS A 4 28.39 -24.93 -60.89
N LEU A 5 28.49 -23.73 -60.28
CA LEU A 5 28.25 -23.48 -58.86
C LEU A 5 26.75 -23.35 -58.64
N LEU A 6 26.16 -24.29 -57.93
CA LEU A 6 24.83 -24.13 -57.38
C LEU A 6 24.96 -23.35 -56.06
N SER A 7 24.43 -22.13 -56.02
CA SER A 7 24.26 -21.35 -54.79
C SER A 7 22.93 -21.79 -54.14
N PHE A 8 23.06 -22.39 -52.95
CA PHE A 8 21.88 -22.69 -52.10
C PHE A 8 21.54 -21.41 -51.35
N PHE A 9 20.38 -20.80 -51.64
CA PHE A 9 19.78 -19.76 -50.83
C PHE A 9 18.98 -20.45 -49.69
N LEU A 10 19.48 -20.35 -48.48
CA LEU A 10 18.78 -20.76 -47.27
C LEU A 10 17.79 -19.65 -46.89
N LEU A 11 16.51 -19.87 -47.15
CA LEU A 11 15.44 -18.97 -46.71
C LEU A 11 15.17 -19.21 -45.25
N LEU A 12 15.70 -18.37 -44.38
CA LEU A 12 15.35 -18.32 -42.96
C LEU A 12 13.95 -17.71 -42.84
N LEU A 13 12.96 -18.54 -42.64
CA LEU A 13 11.62 -18.15 -42.20
C LEU A 13 11.73 -17.73 -40.73
N VAL A 14 11.86 -16.43 -40.47
CA VAL A 14 11.66 -15.85 -39.16
C VAL A 14 10.15 -15.78 -38.97
N THR A 15 9.58 -16.74 -38.25
CA THR A 15 8.22 -16.62 -37.73
C THR A 15 8.24 -15.55 -36.66
N ALA A 16 7.84 -14.35 -37.03
CA ALA A 16 7.54 -13.29 -36.05
C ALA A 16 6.31 -13.76 -35.25
N CYS A 17 6.56 -14.22 -34.02
CA CYS A 17 5.51 -14.42 -33.03
C CYS A 17 4.96 -13.03 -32.71
N GLY A 18 3.81 -12.70 -33.30
CA GLY A 18 3.12 -11.44 -32.98
C GLY A 18 2.61 -11.47 -31.57
N THR A 19 3.36 -10.89 -30.66
CA THR A 19 2.83 -10.49 -29.36
C THR A 19 1.83 -9.39 -29.64
N ASN A 20 0.52 -9.69 -29.53
CA ASN A 20 -0.50 -8.66 -29.44
C ASN A 20 -0.15 -7.78 -28.23
N LYS A 21 0.47 -6.64 -28.46
CA LYS A 21 0.62 -5.61 -27.44
C LYS A 21 -0.79 -5.13 -27.13
N VAL A 22 -1.27 -5.42 -25.94
CA VAL A 22 -2.48 -4.78 -25.42
C VAL A 22 -2.18 -3.29 -25.36
N GLU A 23 -2.83 -2.51 -26.20
CA GLU A 23 -2.71 -1.06 -26.18
C GLU A 23 -3.53 -0.55 -25.00
N LEU A 24 -2.85 -0.15 -23.94
CA LEU A 24 -3.50 0.35 -22.72
C LEU A 24 -3.91 1.81 -22.92
N LEU A 25 -5.15 2.14 -22.59
CA LEU A 25 -5.57 3.51 -22.42
C LEU A 25 -5.00 4.06 -21.13
N ILE A 26 -4.03 4.97 -21.21
CA ILE A 26 -3.35 5.57 -20.06
C ILE A 26 -3.82 7.02 -19.89
N PRO A 27 -4.45 7.39 -18.77
CA PRO A 27 -4.85 8.77 -18.51
C PRO A 27 -3.66 9.73 -18.43
N GLN A 28 -3.97 11.03 -18.49
CA GLN A 28 -2.98 12.09 -18.32
C GLN A 28 -2.18 11.88 -17.02
N GLU A 29 -0.87 12.07 -17.12
CA GLU A 29 0.06 11.98 -16.01
C GLU A 29 -0.18 13.07 -14.98
N PRO A 30 -0.21 12.75 -13.65
CA PRO A 30 -0.36 13.75 -12.60
C PRO A 30 0.79 14.77 -12.60
N ASP A 31 0.45 16.05 -12.52
CA ASP A 31 1.41 17.13 -12.29
C ASP A 31 1.50 17.44 -10.80
N TYR A 32 2.54 16.96 -10.15
CA TYR A 32 2.71 17.12 -8.70
C TYR A 32 3.12 18.52 -8.25
N SER A 33 3.40 19.44 -9.18
CA SER A 33 3.51 20.87 -8.87
C SER A 33 2.13 21.51 -8.60
N ASN A 34 1.06 20.85 -9.04
CA ASN A 34 -0.30 21.28 -8.80
C ASN A 34 -0.82 20.73 -7.46
N ALA A 35 -1.17 21.62 -6.54
CA ALA A 35 -1.71 21.26 -5.23
C ALA A 35 -3.00 20.40 -5.30
N SER A 36 -3.76 20.47 -6.41
CA SER A 36 -4.94 19.62 -6.61
C SER A 36 -4.63 18.13 -6.78
N GLN A 37 -3.37 17.78 -7.02
CA GLN A 37 -2.92 16.38 -7.10
C GLN A 37 -2.53 15.80 -5.73
N TRP A 38 -2.90 16.48 -4.64
CA TRP A 38 -2.57 16.10 -3.28
C TRP A 38 -3.75 16.26 -2.32
N ILE A 39 -3.80 15.41 -1.32
CA ILE A 39 -4.41 15.71 -0.03
C ILE A 39 -3.27 15.96 0.94
N PHE A 40 -3.23 17.15 1.53
CA PHE A 40 -2.19 17.47 2.50
C PHE A 40 -2.72 18.34 3.65
N SER A 41 -2.06 18.22 4.80
CA SER A 41 -2.33 19.03 5.99
C SER A 41 -1.00 19.36 6.68
N GLN A 42 -0.68 20.63 6.81
CA GLN A 42 0.48 21.11 7.54
C GLN A 42 0.07 21.47 8.97
N ARG A 43 0.48 20.67 9.93
CA ARG A 43 0.09 20.81 11.35
C ARG A 43 1.25 21.18 12.26
N ASP A 44 2.47 20.81 11.89
CA ASP A 44 3.63 21.09 12.69
C ASP A 44 4.12 22.52 12.51
N SER A 45 3.71 23.38 13.43
CA SER A 45 4.17 24.77 13.51
C SER A 45 5.58 24.90 14.12
N THR A 46 6.12 23.84 14.73
CA THR A 46 7.42 23.87 15.43
C THR A 46 8.59 23.55 14.50
N GLY A 47 8.34 22.94 13.36
CA GLY A 47 9.37 22.47 12.43
C GLY A 47 10.14 21.22 12.89
N HIS A 48 9.77 20.63 14.03
CA HIS A 48 10.48 19.48 14.63
C HIS A 48 9.72 18.15 14.54
N GLY A 49 8.47 18.16 14.05
CA GLY A 49 7.68 16.94 13.83
C GLY A 49 8.11 16.19 12.58
N ALA A 50 7.62 14.96 12.44
CA ALA A 50 7.75 14.19 11.22
C ALA A 50 6.69 14.56 10.19
N ASP A 51 6.92 14.16 8.95
CA ASP A 51 5.90 14.13 7.89
C ASP A 51 5.35 12.72 7.77
N PHE A 52 4.04 12.59 7.57
CA PHE A 52 3.37 11.34 7.24
C PHE A 52 3.07 11.33 5.74
N PHE A 53 3.81 10.50 4.99
CA PHE A 53 3.58 10.30 3.57
C PHE A 53 2.73 9.05 3.36
N TYR A 54 1.54 9.21 2.80
CA TYR A 54 0.56 8.14 2.65
C TYR A 54 0.25 7.82 1.19
N ILE A 55 0.24 6.52 0.86
CA ILE A 55 -0.12 6.01 -0.46
C ILE A 55 -1.44 5.24 -0.32
N VAL A 56 -2.48 5.76 -0.96
CA VAL A 56 -3.85 5.24 -0.89
C VAL A 56 -3.97 3.85 -1.53
N SER A 57 -4.93 3.05 -1.06
CA SER A 57 -5.23 1.71 -1.56
C SER A 57 -5.92 1.73 -2.93
N THR A 58 -6.40 0.56 -3.40
CA THR A 58 -7.19 0.45 -4.63
C THR A 58 -8.64 0.88 -4.38
N GLU A 59 -8.98 2.08 -4.81
CA GLU A 59 -10.28 2.73 -4.53
C GLU A 59 -11.12 3.00 -5.78
N THR A 60 -10.63 2.59 -6.95
CA THR A 60 -11.30 2.86 -8.23
C THR A 60 -11.60 1.58 -8.99
N ALA A 61 -12.69 1.60 -9.76
CA ALA A 61 -13.07 0.55 -10.71
C ALA A 61 -12.67 0.93 -12.15
N ASP A 62 -12.70 -0.06 -13.05
CA ASP A 62 -12.55 0.18 -14.49
C ASP A 62 -13.62 1.16 -14.98
N TRP A 63 -13.26 1.99 -15.94
CA TRP A 63 -14.18 2.93 -16.55
C TRP A 63 -13.97 2.97 -18.07
N THR A 64 -15.02 3.34 -18.79
CA THR A 64 -14.99 3.44 -20.27
C THR A 64 -14.77 4.88 -20.68
N ASP A 65 -13.75 5.12 -21.50
CA ASP A 65 -13.54 6.40 -22.13
C ASP A 65 -14.64 6.69 -23.15
N SER A 66 -15.35 7.79 -22.97
CA SER A 66 -16.50 8.16 -23.79
C SER A 66 -16.14 8.50 -25.25
N VAL A 67 -14.89 8.80 -25.54
CA VAL A 67 -14.41 9.19 -26.87
C VAL A 67 -13.97 7.97 -27.66
N SER A 68 -13.13 7.14 -27.06
CA SER A 68 -12.58 5.94 -27.75
C SER A 68 -13.44 4.69 -27.57
N GLY A 69 -14.30 4.63 -26.53
CA GLY A 69 -15.02 3.42 -26.13
C GLY A 69 -14.14 2.37 -25.45
N SER A 70 -12.86 2.69 -25.18
CA SER A 70 -11.91 1.77 -24.59
C SER A 70 -12.04 1.73 -23.06
N ILE A 71 -11.79 0.54 -22.48
CA ILE A 71 -11.73 0.37 -21.03
C ILE A 71 -10.39 0.93 -20.53
N CYS A 72 -10.45 1.74 -19.48
CA CYS A 72 -9.29 2.25 -18.79
C CYS A 72 -9.09 1.53 -17.45
N HIS A 73 -7.90 1.00 -17.24
CA HIS A 73 -7.47 0.23 -16.09
C HIS A 73 -6.75 1.06 -15.02
N PHE A 74 -6.90 2.38 -15.11
CA PHE A 74 -6.22 3.34 -14.22
C PHE A 74 -7.18 4.41 -13.71
N ALA A 75 -6.95 4.89 -12.50
CA ALA A 75 -7.60 6.09 -12.03
C ALA A 75 -7.22 7.30 -12.90
N ASN A 76 -8.19 8.14 -13.24
CA ASN A 76 -7.93 9.45 -13.83
C ASN A 76 -7.89 10.50 -12.72
N THR A 77 -6.69 10.95 -12.34
CA THR A 77 -6.48 11.87 -11.20
C THR A 77 -7.02 13.28 -11.43
N TYR A 78 -7.41 13.61 -12.66
CA TYR A 78 -8.07 14.88 -13.01
C TYR A 78 -9.60 14.77 -13.01
N ASN A 79 -10.15 13.59 -12.78
CA ASN A 79 -11.58 13.37 -12.66
C ASN A 79 -11.97 13.21 -11.18
N ALA A 80 -12.60 14.23 -10.61
CA ALA A 80 -12.99 14.27 -9.20
C ALA A 80 -13.99 13.15 -8.81
N GLU A 81 -14.80 12.66 -9.75
CA GLU A 81 -15.74 11.57 -9.50
C GLU A 81 -14.99 10.24 -9.35
N ILE A 82 -14.06 9.95 -10.25
CA ILE A 82 -13.18 8.76 -10.17
C ILE A 82 -12.35 8.81 -8.88
N CYS A 83 -11.85 10.00 -8.49
CA CYS A 83 -11.03 10.17 -7.30
C CYS A 83 -11.81 10.24 -5.98
N ARG A 84 -13.15 10.17 -6.01
CA ARG A 84 -13.98 10.38 -4.80
C ARG A 84 -13.62 9.44 -3.66
N ASN A 85 -13.51 8.15 -3.96
CA ASN A 85 -13.20 7.13 -2.94
C ASN A 85 -11.76 7.27 -2.45
N MET A 86 -10.78 7.48 -3.36
CA MET A 86 -9.40 7.79 -2.99
C MET A 86 -9.35 8.97 -2.01
N THR A 87 -10.05 10.05 -2.33
CA THR A 87 -10.17 11.24 -1.46
C THR A 87 -10.73 10.88 -0.09
N GLY A 88 -11.71 10.00 -0.08
CA GLY A 88 -12.34 9.52 1.14
C GLY A 88 -11.34 8.81 2.05
N GLU A 89 -10.65 7.79 1.57
CA GLU A 89 -9.64 7.07 2.36
C GLU A 89 -8.51 7.99 2.81
N MET A 90 -7.94 8.80 1.91
CA MET A 90 -6.85 9.72 2.23
C MET A 90 -7.22 10.68 3.38
N LYS A 91 -8.41 11.28 3.32
CA LYS A 91 -8.91 12.16 4.39
C LYS A 91 -9.25 11.39 5.66
N GLY A 92 -9.78 10.18 5.52
CA GLY A 92 -10.06 9.30 6.65
C GLY A 92 -8.79 8.94 7.40
N VAL A 93 -7.74 8.55 6.71
CA VAL A 93 -6.44 8.22 7.29
C VAL A 93 -5.81 9.45 7.94
N ASP A 94 -5.84 10.61 7.29
CA ASP A 94 -5.38 11.87 7.87
C ASP A 94 -6.09 12.19 9.20
N HIS A 95 -7.40 12.01 9.23
CA HIS A 95 -8.20 12.24 10.44
C HIS A 95 -7.96 11.21 11.53
N LEU A 96 -7.88 9.93 11.18
CA LEU A 96 -7.82 8.83 12.14
C LEU A 96 -6.41 8.59 12.70
N LEU A 97 -5.41 8.73 11.85
CA LEU A 97 -4.01 8.60 12.25
C LEU A 97 -3.42 9.95 12.67
N ASN A 98 -4.25 10.96 12.95
CA ASN A 98 -3.89 12.32 13.32
C ASN A 98 -2.80 12.34 14.41
N ALA A 99 -1.64 11.78 14.08
CA ALA A 99 -0.40 11.91 14.78
C ALA A 99 0.09 13.36 14.60
N HIS A 100 0.87 13.87 15.53
CA HIS A 100 1.38 15.24 15.48
C HIS A 100 2.44 15.41 14.38
N CYS A 101 2.03 15.20 13.12
CA CYS A 101 2.85 15.30 11.92
C CYS A 101 2.09 15.99 10.79
N ASN A 102 2.82 16.53 9.84
CA ASN A 102 2.21 16.94 8.58
C ASN A 102 1.79 15.71 7.81
N TYR A 103 0.80 15.86 6.95
CA TYR A 103 0.25 14.79 6.14
C TYR A 103 0.36 15.11 4.66
N TYR A 104 0.81 14.17 3.85
CA TYR A 104 0.95 14.27 2.40
C TYR A 104 0.50 12.97 1.74
N ALA A 105 -0.52 13.03 0.92
CA ALA A 105 -1.02 11.90 0.15
C ALA A 105 -1.26 12.32 -1.31
N PRO A 106 -0.46 11.80 -2.26
CA PRO A 106 -0.62 12.12 -3.67
C PRO A 106 -1.75 11.31 -4.29
N TYR A 107 -2.48 11.90 -5.22
CA TYR A 107 -3.22 11.12 -6.20
C TYR A 107 -2.25 10.50 -7.20
N TYR A 108 -2.53 9.29 -7.63
CA TYR A 108 -1.74 8.59 -8.64
C TYR A 108 -2.67 7.75 -9.52
N ARG A 109 -2.23 7.39 -10.71
CA ARG A 109 -2.96 6.51 -11.61
C ARG A 109 -2.91 5.08 -11.07
N GLN A 110 -3.60 4.85 -9.95
CA GLN A 110 -3.69 3.52 -9.35
C GLN A 110 -4.33 2.54 -10.33
N VAL A 111 -3.93 1.30 -10.24
CA VAL A 111 -4.56 0.19 -10.95
C VAL A 111 -5.94 -0.03 -10.33
N THR A 112 -6.94 -0.22 -11.17
CA THR A 112 -8.33 -0.39 -10.74
C THR A 112 -8.58 -1.77 -10.11
N MET A 113 -9.65 -1.88 -9.34
CA MET A 113 -10.02 -3.12 -8.64
C MET A 113 -10.25 -4.27 -9.62
N ASP A 114 -10.97 -4.01 -10.71
CA ASP A 114 -11.29 -5.03 -11.72
C ASP A 114 -10.04 -5.59 -12.41
N THR A 115 -9.03 -4.74 -12.59
CA THR A 115 -7.77 -5.12 -13.23
C THR A 115 -6.96 -6.11 -12.38
N TRP A 116 -7.03 -6.03 -11.05
CA TRP A 116 -6.38 -6.97 -10.13
C TRP A 116 -6.97 -8.39 -10.16
N ALA A 117 -8.14 -8.59 -10.76
CA ALA A 117 -8.66 -9.93 -11.06
C ALA A 117 -7.80 -10.68 -12.09
N ASN A 118 -6.85 -9.99 -12.77
CA ASN A 118 -5.87 -10.57 -13.68
C ASN A 118 -4.46 -10.12 -13.27
N ASP A 119 -3.75 -10.98 -12.55
CA ASP A 119 -2.42 -10.69 -12.00
C ASP A 119 -1.41 -10.18 -13.03
N SER A 120 -1.41 -10.76 -14.23
CA SER A 120 -0.49 -10.36 -15.30
C SER A 120 -0.77 -8.95 -15.79
N LEU A 121 -2.05 -8.60 -15.99
CA LEU A 121 -2.46 -7.26 -16.37
C LEU A 121 -2.22 -6.26 -15.25
N GLY A 122 -2.57 -6.62 -14.01
CA GLY A 122 -2.32 -5.83 -12.82
C GLY A 122 -0.83 -5.49 -12.67
N ALA A 123 0.06 -6.48 -12.81
CA ALA A 123 1.50 -6.27 -12.74
C ALA A 123 2.03 -5.32 -13.83
N VAL A 124 1.52 -5.41 -15.06
CA VAL A 124 1.88 -4.49 -16.16
C VAL A 124 1.41 -3.08 -15.85
N CYS A 125 0.15 -2.93 -15.44
CA CYS A 125 -0.44 -1.63 -15.10
C CYS A 125 0.24 -0.99 -13.89
N PHE A 126 0.67 -1.79 -12.90
CA PHE A 126 1.34 -1.29 -11.72
C PHE A 126 2.62 -0.51 -12.00
N GLN A 127 3.30 -0.76 -13.12
CA GLN A 127 4.47 0.02 -13.52
C GLN A 127 4.14 1.51 -13.74
N THR A 128 2.96 1.81 -14.30
CA THR A 128 2.47 3.19 -14.47
C THR A 128 2.14 3.82 -13.10
N ALA A 129 1.41 3.10 -12.26
CA ALA A 129 1.09 3.53 -10.90
C ALA A 129 2.36 3.82 -10.09
N MET A 130 3.34 2.91 -10.15
CA MET A 130 4.62 3.06 -9.44
C MET A 130 5.46 4.22 -9.98
N SER A 131 5.41 4.48 -11.29
CA SER A 131 6.05 5.66 -11.88
C SER A 131 5.51 6.96 -11.28
N ASP A 132 4.20 7.05 -11.12
CA ASP A 132 3.55 8.22 -10.49
C ASP A 132 3.97 8.36 -9.02
N VAL A 133 3.94 7.27 -8.26
CA VAL A 133 4.33 7.29 -6.84
C VAL A 133 5.80 7.72 -6.68
N ARG A 134 6.72 7.23 -7.52
CA ARG A 134 8.14 7.67 -7.51
C ARG A 134 8.27 9.18 -7.78
N ARG A 135 7.51 9.71 -8.74
CA ARG A 135 7.52 11.14 -9.07
C ARG A 135 6.93 11.98 -7.94
N ALA A 136 5.81 11.53 -7.36
CA ALA A 136 5.19 12.19 -6.22
C ALA A 136 6.15 12.24 -5.02
N PHE A 137 6.76 11.10 -4.67
CA PHE A 137 7.68 11.03 -3.54
C PHE A 137 8.93 11.91 -3.76
N ARG A 138 9.47 11.93 -4.98
CA ARG A 138 10.58 12.83 -5.34
C ARG A 138 10.17 14.29 -5.18
N TYR A 139 9.03 14.68 -5.76
CA TYR A 139 8.51 16.05 -5.64
C TYR A 139 8.32 16.46 -4.17
N TYR A 140 7.76 15.57 -3.36
CA TYR A 140 7.60 15.76 -1.93
C TYR A 140 8.94 16.01 -1.22
N LEU A 141 9.95 15.19 -1.51
CA LEU A 141 11.29 15.36 -0.92
C LEU A 141 11.93 16.70 -1.29
N GLU A 142 11.75 17.16 -2.52
CA GLU A 142 12.36 18.36 -3.06
C GLU A 142 11.65 19.65 -2.63
N HIS A 143 10.32 19.60 -2.45
CA HIS A 143 9.52 20.82 -2.29
C HIS A 143 8.77 20.94 -0.95
N TYR A 144 8.48 19.83 -0.27
CA TYR A 144 7.66 19.83 0.94
C TYR A 144 8.39 19.35 2.20
N ASN A 145 9.25 18.34 2.09
CA ASN A 145 9.82 17.65 3.25
C ASN A 145 10.82 18.50 4.06
N ASN A 146 11.62 19.32 3.42
CA ASN A 146 12.63 20.18 4.07
C ASN A 146 13.58 19.41 5.03
N GLY A 147 13.91 18.15 4.72
CA GLY A 147 14.80 17.32 5.54
C GLY A 147 14.17 16.72 6.79
N ARG A 148 12.86 16.83 6.98
CA ARG A 148 12.13 16.33 8.16
C ARG A 148 12.13 14.80 8.20
N PRO A 149 12.01 14.19 9.42
CA PRO A 149 11.75 12.77 9.54
C PRO A 149 10.47 12.35 8.81
N ILE A 150 10.43 11.11 8.31
CA ILE A 150 9.35 10.62 7.46
C ILE A 150 8.73 9.37 8.09
N VAL A 151 7.44 9.37 8.30
CA VAL A 151 6.63 8.18 8.46
C VAL A 151 6.03 7.86 7.08
N LEU A 152 6.48 6.77 6.47
CA LEU A 152 5.94 6.29 5.20
C LEU A 152 4.82 5.29 5.49
N ALA A 153 3.71 5.37 4.79
CA ALA A 153 2.65 4.39 4.94
C ALA A 153 1.91 4.17 3.62
N GLY A 154 1.35 2.97 3.49
CA GLY A 154 0.45 2.64 2.40
C GLY A 154 -0.47 1.50 2.79
N PHE A 155 -1.60 1.40 2.10
CA PHE A 155 -2.55 0.32 2.30
C PHE A 155 -2.74 -0.47 0.99
N SER A 156 -2.74 -1.81 1.06
CA SER A 156 -2.97 -2.68 -0.09
C SER A 156 -2.02 -2.34 -1.27
N GLN A 157 -2.53 -1.93 -2.43
CA GLN A 157 -1.70 -1.43 -3.55
C GLN A 157 -0.76 -0.28 -3.13
N GLY A 158 -1.21 0.59 -2.23
CA GLY A 158 -0.37 1.64 -1.66
C GLY A 158 0.77 1.08 -0.81
N ALA A 159 0.54 -0.01 -0.08
CA ALA A 159 1.59 -0.70 0.68
C ALA A 159 2.60 -1.41 -0.25
N MET A 160 2.12 -2.01 -1.36
CA MET A 160 2.99 -2.52 -2.42
C MET A 160 3.92 -1.43 -2.96
N ALA A 161 3.36 -0.24 -3.23
CA ALA A 161 4.14 0.89 -3.72
C ALA A 161 5.12 1.44 -2.66
N ALA A 162 4.72 1.53 -1.39
CA ALA A 162 5.60 1.93 -0.29
C ALA A 162 6.77 0.96 -0.11
N LYS A 163 6.52 -0.36 -0.16
CA LYS A 163 7.54 -1.40 -0.15
C LYS A 163 8.53 -1.22 -1.30
N GLN A 164 8.03 -0.97 -2.51
CA GLN A 164 8.88 -0.75 -3.67
C GLN A 164 9.72 0.53 -3.55
N LEU A 165 9.16 1.61 -3.01
CA LEU A 165 9.95 2.83 -2.71
C LEU A 165 11.11 2.53 -1.76
N LEU A 166 10.87 1.75 -0.68
CA LEU A 166 11.93 1.39 0.27
C LEU A 166 13.07 0.62 -0.39
N LYS A 167 12.75 -0.34 -1.27
CA LYS A 167 13.76 -1.13 -1.99
C LYS A 167 14.71 -0.24 -2.81
N GLU A 168 14.19 0.86 -3.35
CA GLU A 168 14.89 1.79 -4.24
C GLU A 168 15.47 3.00 -3.49
N MET A 169 15.17 3.15 -2.20
CA MET A 169 15.47 4.37 -1.45
C MET A 169 16.96 4.49 -1.14
N PRO A 170 17.60 5.64 -1.45
CA PRO A 170 19.00 5.86 -1.11
C PRO A 170 19.19 6.04 0.41
N ASP A 171 20.38 5.71 0.90
CA ASP A 171 20.70 5.76 2.34
C ASP A 171 20.46 7.15 2.95
N SER A 172 20.70 8.23 2.20
CA SER A 172 20.44 9.60 2.67
C SER A 172 18.97 9.90 2.97
N VAL A 173 18.04 9.20 2.33
CA VAL A 173 16.60 9.29 2.61
C VAL A 173 16.22 8.28 3.69
N MET A 174 16.75 7.04 3.63
CA MET A 174 16.51 6.01 4.65
C MET A 174 16.84 6.48 6.06
N GLN A 175 17.90 7.27 6.23
CA GLN A 175 18.28 7.86 7.53
C GLN A 175 17.20 8.76 8.13
N ARG A 176 16.23 9.23 7.33
CA ARG A 176 15.09 10.05 7.77
C ARG A 176 13.82 9.25 7.99
N ILE A 177 13.80 7.97 7.62
CA ILE A 177 12.62 7.12 7.81
C ILE A 177 12.46 6.80 9.31
N VAL A 178 11.38 7.27 9.90
CA VAL A 178 10.97 6.91 11.26
C VAL A 178 10.48 5.47 11.28
N ALA A 179 9.53 5.14 10.42
CA ALA A 179 9.02 3.79 10.21
C ALA A 179 8.22 3.75 8.90
N THR A 180 8.03 2.55 8.33
CA THR A 180 7.16 2.33 7.19
C THR A 180 6.04 1.35 7.56
N TYR A 181 4.79 1.77 7.41
CA TYR A 181 3.61 0.96 7.68
C TYR A 181 3.06 0.39 6.38
N LEU A 182 3.09 -0.92 6.24
CA LEU A 182 2.60 -1.68 5.10
C LEU A 182 1.29 -2.37 5.48
N PHE A 183 0.19 -1.61 5.49
CA PHE A 183 -1.12 -2.10 5.93
C PHE A 183 -1.69 -3.10 4.92
N GLY A 184 -2.13 -4.27 5.41
CA GLY A 184 -2.75 -5.28 4.58
C GLY A 184 -1.86 -5.72 3.41
N TYR A 185 -0.56 -5.86 3.67
CA TYR A 185 0.38 -6.34 2.66
C TYR A 185 1.40 -7.28 3.31
N TYR A 186 2.26 -7.86 2.50
CA TYR A 186 3.21 -8.88 2.93
C TYR A 186 4.65 -8.52 2.53
N VAL A 187 5.60 -9.16 3.21
CA VAL A 187 7.04 -9.15 2.86
C VAL A 187 7.54 -10.57 2.92
N THR A 188 8.18 -11.05 1.86
CA THR A 188 8.72 -12.40 1.78
C THR A 188 10.11 -12.50 2.40
N GLN A 189 10.55 -13.71 2.76
CA GLN A 189 11.91 -13.94 3.25
C GLN A 189 12.96 -13.57 2.18
N GLU A 190 12.69 -13.91 0.93
CA GLU A 190 13.57 -13.53 -0.19
C GLU A 190 13.74 -12.00 -0.30
N GLU A 191 12.67 -11.22 -0.06
CA GLU A 191 12.76 -9.77 -0.06
C GLU A 191 13.60 -9.25 1.12
N LEU A 192 13.45 -9.84 2.32
CA LEU A 192 14.29 -9.48 3.48
C LEU A 192 15.78 -9.76 3.22
N ASP A 193 16.08 -10.88 2.60
CA ASP A 193 17.46 -11.29 2.31
C ASP A 193 18.12 -10.39 1.25
N ASN A 194 17.33 -9.90 0.29
CA ASN A 194 17.84 -9.13 -0.84
C ASN A 194 17.84 -7.62 -0.66
N TYR A 195 17.03 -7.08 0.27
CA TYR A 195 16.85 -5.63 0.42
C TYR A 195 17.11 -5.15 1.86
N LYS A 196 18.30 -4.59 2.10
CA LYS A 196 18.73 -4.09 3.41
C LYS A 196 17.78 -3.06 4.06
N ASN A 197 16.97 -2.37 3.25
CA ASN A 197 16.04 -1.36 3.70
C ASN A 197 14.74 -1.94 4.27
N LEU A 198 14.51 -3.25 4.10
CA LEU A 198 13.33 -3.95 4.63
C LEU A 198 13.64 -4.59 5.99
N GLN A 199 13.85 -3.77 7.02
CA GLN A 199 14.14 -4.24 8.38
C GLN A 199 12.86 -4.37 9.19
N PRO A 200 12.42 -5.57 9.62
CA PRO A 200 11.20 -5.73 10.41
C PRO A 200 11.29 -5.04 11.78
N ALA A 201 10.19 -4.45 12.22
CA ALA A 201 10.05 -3.99 13.60
C ALA A 201 9.93 -5.18 14.55
N MET A 202 10.68 -5.15 15.65
CA MET A 202 10.66 -6.16 16.72
C MET A 202 10.07 -5.62 18.02
N SER A 203 9.85 -4.32 18.09
CA SER A 203 9.29 -3.63 19.27
C SER A 203 8.44 -2.42 18.87
N GLU A 204 7.82 -1.77 19.85
CA GLU A 204 7.00 -0.58 19.66
C GLU A 204 7.81 0.70 19.36
N THR A 205 9.13 0.68 19.57
CA THR A 205 9.97 1.88 19.49
C THR A 205 11.10 1.81 18.46
N ASP A 206 11.26 0.67 17.79
CA ASP A 206 12.25 0.55 16.70
C ASP A 206 11.99 1.56 15.60
N THR A 207 13.05 2.10 15.02
CA THR A 207 12.93 3.10 13.95
C THR A 207 13.79 2.75 12.76
N GLY A 208 13.41 3.24 11.56
CA GLY A 208 13.99 2.82 10.29
C GLY A 208 13.54 1.42 9.87
N VAL A 209 12.37 0.99 10.33
CA VAL A 209 11.84 -0.37 10.21
C VAL A 209 10.53 -0.41 9.42
N ILE A 210 10.14 -1.62 9.00
CA ILE A 210 8.82 -1.90 8.43
C ILE A 210 7.89 -2.51 9.48
N ILE A 211 6.64 -2.08 9.45
CA ILE A 211 5.50 -2.65 10.19
C ILE A 211 4.60 -3.29 9.15
N CYS A 212 4.37 -4.60 9.25
CA CYS A 212 3.60 -5.37 8.30
C CYS A 212 2.70 -6.36 9.03
N TYR A 213 1.46 -6.49 8.60
CA TYR A 213 0.49 -7.48 9.09
C TYR A 213 -0.70 -7.60 8.13
N ASN A 214 -1.38 -8.74 8.20
CA ASN A 214 -2.64 -9.03 7.53
C ASN A 214 -3.59 -9.69 8.52
N SER A 215 -4.83 -9.21 8.59
CA SER A 215 -5.83 -9.64 9.56
C SER A 215 -6.86 -10.57 8.95
N VAL A 216 -7.02 -11.75 9.54
CA VAL A 216 -7.98 -12.77 9.12
C VAL A 216 -8.67 -13.38 10.34
N LYS A 217 -9.78 -14.06 10.09
CA LYS A 217 -10.53 -14.75 11.13
C LYS A 217 -9.82 -16.02 11.62
N ASP A 218 -9.25 -16.78 10.70
CA ASP A 218 -8.69 -18.12 10.95
C ASP A 218 -7.71 -18.56 9.85
N ALA A 219 -7.15 -19.77 10.01
CA ALA A 219 -6.20 -20.34 9.08
C ALA A 219 -6.78 -20.61 7.67
N GLU A 220 -8.08 -20.92 7.57
CA GLU A 220 -8.71 -21.14 6.26
C GLU A 220 -8.69 -19.85 5.44
N CYS A 221 -9.01 -18.72 6.07
CA CYS A 221 -8.91 -17.42 5.43
C CYS A 221 -7.47 -17.01 5.12
N ALA A 222 -6.50 -17.33 5.97
CA ALA A 222 -5.09 -17.06 5.70
C ALA A 222 -4.59 -17.79 4.44
N HIS A 223 -4.96 -19.05 4.27
CA HIS A 223 -4.57 -19.86 3.10
C HIS A 223 -5.24 -19.40 1.80
N SER A 224 -6.42 -18.81 1.86
CA SER A 224 -7.12 -18.32 0.67
C SER A 224 -6.59 -16.96 0.18
N THR A 225 -5.78 -16.30 0.98
CA THR A 225 -5.46 -14.90 0.78
C THR A 225 -4.23 -14.69 -0.09
N ASP A 226 -3.58 -15.63 -0.70
CA ASP A 226 -2.64 -15.29 -1.77
C ASP A 226 -1.53 -16.25 -2.10
N GLY A 227 -1.29 -17.33 -1.46
CA GLY A 227 -0.15 -18.20 -1.77
C GLY A 227 1.23 -17.56 -1.56
N HIS A 228 1.29 -16.41 -0.92
CA HIS A 228 2.54 -15.75 -0.52
C HIS A 228 2.83 -16.03 0.95
N GLU A 229 4.01 -16.60 1.20
CA GLU A 229 4.50 -16.76 2.57
C GLU A 229 4.84 -15.38 3.14
N ASN A 230 4.11 -14.97 4.18
CA ASN A 230 4.39 -13.73 4.89
C ASN A 230 5.53 -13.98 5.89
N ALA A 231 6.69 -13.38 5.66
CA ALA A 231 7.85 -13.52 6.54
C ALA A 231 7.84 -12.55 7.72
N VAL A 232 6.97 -11.53 7.69
CA VAL A 232 6.94 -10.45 8.69
C VAL A 232 5.53 -10.27 9.20
N CYS A 233 5.37 -10.33 10.52
CA CYS A 233 4.16 -9.89 11.18
C CYS A 233 4.51 -9.28 12.55
N ILE A 234 3.95 -8.11 12.84
CA ILE A 234 3.98 -7.52 14.18
C ILE A 234 2.54 -7.21 14.59
N ASN A 235 2.17 -7.62 15.79
CA ASN A 235 0.81 -7.36 16.30
C ASN A 235 0.64 -5.86 16.60
N PRO A 236 -0.23 -5.13 15.89
CA PRO A 236 -0.38 -3.69 16.02
C PRO A 236 -1.07 -3.25 17.33
N VAL A 237 -1.38 -4.20 18.23
CA VAL A 237 -2.00 -3.91 19.52
C VAL A 237 -0.96 -3.92 20.64
N ASN A 238 -0.12 -4.96 20.72
CA ASN A 238 0.91 -5.10 21.77
C ASN A 238 2.35 -4.93 21.24
N TRP A 239 2.52 -4.73 19.95
CA TRP A 239 3.80 -4.50 19.26
C TRP A 239 4.82 -5.62 19.47
N ARG A 240 4.32 -6.86 19.51
CA ARG A 240 5.11 -8.09 19.65
C ARG A 240 5.08 -8.88 18.33
N THR A 241 6.09 -9.73 18.15
CA THR A 241 6.25 -10.63 17.01
C THR A 241 6.01 -12.09 17.38
N ASP A 242 5.57 -12.37 18.61
CA ASP A 242 5.17 -13.69 19.09
C ASP A 242 3.63 -13.84 19.12
N SER A 243 3.16 -15.03 19.48
CA SER A 243 1.74 -15.38 19.53
C SER A 243 0.98 -14.88 20.78
N VAL A 244 1.59 -14.03 21.62
CA VAL A 244 0.92 -13.51 22.81
C VAL A 244 -0.28 -12.66 22.39
N PRO A 245 -1.51 -13.03 22.80
CA PRO A 245 -2.72 -12.30 22.40
C PRO A 245 -2.80 -10.93 23.07
N ALA A 246 -3.49 -10.02 22.38
CA ALA A 246 -3.82 -8.70 22.92
C ALA A 246 -5.27 -8.36 22.59
N THR A 247 -5.86 -7.43 23.34
CA THR A 247 -7.21 -6.97 23.14
C THR A 247 -7.26 -5.50 22.75
N VAL A 248 -8.17 -5.15 21.85
CA VAL A 248 -8.41 -3.78 21.41
C VAL A 248 -9.91 -3.54 21.24
N LEU A 249 -10.37 -2.35 21.56
CA LEU A 249 -11.74 -1.92 21.25
C LEU A 249 -11.76 -1.36 19.82
N THR A 250 -12.68 -1.88 18.99
CA THR A 250 -12.94 -1.24 17.70
C THR A 250 -13.60 0.10 17.95
N VAL A 251 -13.21 1.06 17.18
CA VAL A 251 -13.91 2.34 17.09
C VAL A 251 -14.41 2.40 15.65
N GLY A 252 -15.71 2.44 15.45
CA GLY A 252 -16.37 2.28 14.18
C GLY A 252 -15.69 2.87 12.93
N SER A 253 -16.13 2.44 11.74
CA SER A 253 -15.64 2.93 10.45
C SER A 253 -15.92 4.43 10.28
N PRO A 254 -15.01 5.24 9.76
CA PRO A 254 -15.27 6.65 9.47
C PRO A 254 -16.33 6.85 8.38
N TRP A 255 -16.64 5.78 7.65
CA TRP A 255 -17.58 5.78 6.52
C TRP A 255 -19.02 5.56 6.92
N LYS A 256 -19.29 5.21 8.19
CA LYS A 256 -20.65 5.00 8.71
C LYS A 256 -20.87 5.86 9.95
N PRO A 257 -22.11 6.32 10.19
CA PRO A 257 -22.45 7.01 11.43
C PRO A 257 -22.06 6.16 12.66
N ALA A 258 -21.47 6.77 13.66
CA ALA A 258 -20.99 6.07 14.87
C ALA A 258 -22.09 5.24 15.57
N ALA A 259 -23.36 5.65 15.43
CA ALA A 259 -24.50 4.96 15.99
C ALA A 259 -24.83 3.61 15.29
N GLU A 260 -24.27 3.36 14.11
CA GLU A 260 -24.58 2.17 13.30
C GLU A 260 -23.47 1.11 13.36
N GLN A 261 -22.45 1.33 14.20
CA GLN A 261 -21.27 0.48 14.21
C GLN A 261 -21.12 -0.21 15.56
N PRO A 262 -20.92 -1.55 15.56
CA PRO A 262 -20.62 -2.24 16.80
C PRO A 262 -19.27 -1.75 17.35
N ILE A 263 -19.25 -1.46 18.64
CA ILE A 263 -18.01 -1.32 19.39
C ILE A 263 -17.69 -2.71 19.93
N ASP A 264 -16.81 -3.41 19.26
CA ASP A 264 -16.41 -4.75 19.61
C ASP A 264 -15.10 -4.75 20.39
N THR A 265 -14.95 -5.71 21.29
CA THR A 265 -13.65 -6.05 21.87
C THR A 265 -13.04 -7.15 21.03
N LEU A 266 -12.00 -6.82 20.26
CA LEU A 266 -11.26 -7.80 19.48
C LEU A 266 -10.17 -8.44 20.33
N THR A 267 -9.96 -9.75 20.13
CA THR A 267 -8.74 -10.44 20.56
C THR A 267 -7.92 -10.76 19.32
N VAL A 268 -6.65 -10.36 19.36
CA VAL A 268 -5.72 -10.40 18.22
C VAL A 268 -4.44 -11.11 18.63
N HIS A 269 -3.99 -12.09 17.85
CA HIS A 269 -2.70 -12.75 18.03
C HIS A 269 -2.10 -13.13 16.69
N ILE A 270 -0.78 -13.29 16.65
CA ILE A 270 -0.08 -13.79 15.47
C ILE A 270 -0.17 -15.32 15.47
N ASP A 271 -0.65 -15.89 14.37
CA ASP A 271 -0.57 -17.34 14.15
C ASP A 271 0.84 -17.70 13.64
N PRO A 272 1.60 -18.54 14.37
CA PRO A 272 2.99 -18.84 14.03
C PRO A 272 3.14 -19.71 12.77
N ALA A 273 2.07 -20.36 12.31
CA ALA A 273 2.10 -21.20 11.12
C ALA A 273 1.97 -20.38 9.83
N THR A 274 1.24 -19.29 9.88
CA THR A 274 0.93 -18.48 8.69
C THR A 274 1.51 -17.06 8.74
N ASN A 275 1.96 -16.59 9.90
CA ASN A 275 2.34 -15.19 10.16
C ASN A 275 1.23 -14.17 9.82
N PHE A 276 -0.04 -14.58 9.98
CA PHE A 276 -1.19 -13.67 9.91
C PHE A 276 -1.67 -13.30 11.31
N LEU A 277 -2.37 -12.18 11.43
CA LEU A 277 -3.11 -11.82 12.63
C LEU A 277 -4.47 -12.52 12.63
N PHE A 278 -4.68 -13.41 13.59
CA PHE A 278 -6.00 -13.99 13.83
C PHE A 278 -6.79 -13.07 14.73
N VAL A 279 -7.97 -12.68 14.24
CA VAL A 279 -8.86 -11.71 14.90
C VAL A 279 -10.18 -12.37 15.24
N SER A 280 -10.55 -12.32 16.50
CA SER A 280 -11.84 -12.79 16.98
C SER A 280 -12.62 -11.69 17.72
N GLY A 281 -13.93 -11.83 17.80
CA GLY A 281 -14.81 -10.89 18.51
C GLY A 281 -15.44 -9.81 17.63
N TYR A 282 -15.10 -9.73 16.33
CA TYR A 282 -15.75 -8.78 15.42
C TYR A 282 -17.16 -9.27 15.02
N THR A 283 -18.17 -8.42 15.20
CA THR A 283 -19.57 -8.72 14.87
C THR A 283 -20.08 -8.04 13.62
N GLY A 284 -19.30 -7.14 13.02
CA GLY A 284 -19.65 -6.44 11.79
C GLY A 284 -19.47 -7.32 10.55
N ASN A 285 -20.21 -6.97 9.48
CA ASN A 285 -20.16 -7.64 8.18
C ASN A 285 -19.73 -6.72 7.03
N ASP A 286 -19.24 -5.55 7.34
CA ASP A 286 -18.87 -4.50 6.38
C ASP A 286 -17.46 -4.65 5.80
N HIS A 287 -16.80 -5.77 6.08
CA HIS A 287 -15.45 -6.11 5.64
C HIS A 287 -15.40 -7.06 4.43
N VAL A 288 -16.54 -7.62 4.04
CA VAL A 288 -16.61 -8.61 2.96
C VAL A 288 -16.40 -7.92 1.62
N LEU A 289 -15.27 -8.22 0.99
CA LEU A 289 -14.95 -7.78 -0.37
C LEU A 289 -14.98 -9.01 -1.29
N PRO A 290 -15.75 -9.01 -2.39
CA PRO A 290 -15.89 -10.18 -3.27
C PRO A 290 -14.57 -10.73 -3.82
N LEU A 291 -13.56 -9.89 -3.99
CA LEU A 291 -12.24 -10.27 -4.52
C LEU A 291 -11.28 -10.81 -3.47
N MET A 292 -11.65 -10.79 -2.17
CA MET A 292 -10.74 -11.17 -1.08
C MET A 292 -10.92 -12.63 -0.62
N GLY A 293 -11.63 -13.44 -1.39
CA GLY A 293 -11.67 -14.90 -1.31
C GLY A 293 -12.44 -15.50 -0.11
N CYS A 294 -12.41 -14.88 1.06
CA CYS A 294 -12.95 -15.44 2.30
C CYS A 294 -13.75 -14.40 3.09
N GLU A 295 -14.90 -14.79 3.64
CA GLU A 295 -15.73 -13.94 4.49
C GLU A 295 -15.02 -13.47 5.78
N GLY A 296 -14.02 -14.22 6.24
CA GLY A 296 -13.18 -13.88 7.39
C GLY A 296 -11.91 -13.11 7.05
N ASN A 297 -11.75 -12.60 5.83
CA ASN A 297 -10.64 -11.74 5.47
C ASN A 297 -10.97 -10.29 5.88
N TYR A 298 -10.19 -9.75 6.81
CA TYR A 298 -10.41 -8.41 7.35
C TYR A 298 -9.57 -7.34 6.66
N HIS A 299 -9.12 -7.58 5.43
CA HIS A 299 -8.25 -6.66 4.67
C HIS A 299 -8.78 -5.21 4.68
N SER A 300 -10.06 -4.98 4.45
CA SER A 300 -10.66 -3.64 4.47
C SER A 300 -10.63 -2.96 5.85
N ARG A 301 -10.23 -3.68 6.91
CA ARG A 301 -10.26 -3.20 8.30
C ARG A 301 -8.88 -3.02 8.91
N GLU A 302 -7.80 -3.26 8.19
CA GLU A 302 -6.43 -3.27 8.69
C GLU A 302 -6.00 -1.99 9.42
N ILE A 303 -6.45 -0.84 8.98
CA ILE A 303 -6.20 0.45 9.65
C ILE A 303 -7.22 0.68 10.76
N TRP A 304 -8.50 0.39 10.46
CA TRP A 304 -9.64 0.81 11.27
C TRP A 304 -9.75 0.05 12.59
N PHE A 305 -9.42 -1.24 12.60
CA PHE A 305 -9.39 -2.05 13.83
C PHE A 305 -8.37 -1.53 14.84
N TYR A 306 -7.24 -1.02 14.37
CA TYR A 306 -6.09 -0.70 15.20
C TYR A 306 -5.76 0.80 15.29
N ARG A 307 -6.64 1.65 14.79
CA ARG A 307 -6.35 3.07 14.56
C ARG A 307 -5.72 3.79 15.75
N GLU A 308 -6.25 3.59 16.95
CA GLU A 308 -5.75 4.29 18.16
C GLU A 308 -4.37 3.77 18.56
N SER A 309 -4.15 2.46 18.49
CA SER A 309 -2.85 1.86 18.74
C SER A 309 -1.82 2.30 17.68
N LEU A 310 -2.21 2.36 16.41
CA LEU A 310 -1.37 2.87 15.32
C LEU A 310 -0.99 4.33 15.55
N ARG A 311 -1.96 5.18 15.89
CA ARG A 311 -1.72 6.60 16.18
C ARG A 311 -0.71 6.78 17.32
N GLN A 312 -0.91 6.08 18.43
CA GLN A 312 0.00 6.13 19.57
C GLN A 312 1.40 5.59 19.22
N ASN A 313 1.47 4.54 18.42
CA ASN A 313 2.75 3.98 17.98
C ASN A 313 3.52 4.93 17.07
N ILE A 314 2.85 5.62 16.14
CA ILE A 314 3.48 6.65 15.32
C ILE A 314 4.12 7.72 16.20
N ASP A 315 3.41 8.21 17.23
CA ASP A 315 3.95 9.21 18.15
C ASP A 315 5.16 8.68 18.95
N ARG A 316 5.10 7.42 19.43
CA ARG A 316 6.21 6.77 20.16
C ARG A 316 7.46 6.60 19.29
N ARG A 317 7.29 6.14 18.04
CA ARG A 317 8.41 5.98 17.11
C ARG A 317 9.02 7.33 16.71
N GLN A 318 8.21 8.37 16.53
CA GLN A 318 8.71 9.72 16.32
C GLN A 318 9.54 10.21 17.53
N ALA A 319 9.07 9.96 18.76
CA ALA A 319 9.81 10.32 19.96
C ALA A 319 11.14 9.55 20.06
N ALA A 320 11.13 8.24 19.81
CA ALA A 320 12.32 7.40 19.76
C ALA A 320 13.30 7.85 18.68
N PHE A 321 12.81 8.22 17.52
CA PHE A 321 13.64 8.72 16.42
C PHE A 321 14.36 10.03 16.78
N ARG A 322 13.70 10.94 17.46
CA ARG A 322 14.31 12.21 17.91
C ARG A 322 15.35 12.05 19.01
N SER A 323 15.34 10.92 19.72
CA SER A 323 16.30 10.65 20.84
C SER A 323 17.56 9.90 20.38
N ARG A 324 17.73 9.64 19.10
CA ARG A 324 18.92 8.99 18.52
C ARG A 324 20.16 9.90 18.44
#